data_07a037a6c7dce04643689360fb4c5e99
#
_entry.id   07a037a6c7dce04643689360fb4c5e99
#
_cell.length_a   1.000
_cell.length_b   1.000
_cell.length_c   1.000
_cell.angle_alpha   90.00
_cell.angle_beta   90.00
_cell.angle_gamma   90.00
#
_symmetry.space_group_name_H-M   'P 1'
#
loop_
_entity.id
_entity.type
_entity.pdbx_description
1 polymer ?
#
loop_
_entity_poly.entity_id
_entity_poly.type
_entity_poly.pdbx_seq_one_letter_code
_entity_poly.pdbx_strand_id
1 'polypeptide(L)'
;MKLWKKALSLTLVSALAFTMTACGTSKKETSSSTDTFKIGGIGPTTGDAAIYGTAVKNGIQLAVDEINANGGIGGKKIEYKFEDDQSDAEKSVNAYNSLKDWGMQMLVGTVTSNPCTAVVENTHNDNLFQLTPSATAVDSIQYDNAFRMCFSDPNQGLASADYIADKKIATKVAVIYNSSDPYSSGIYQK
;
A
#
# COMPACT_ATOMS: atom_id res chain seq x y z
N MET A 1 80.47 -4.98 15.34
CA MET A 1 79.45 -3.98 14.93
C MET A 1 78.62 -4.39 13.69
N LYS A 2 79.08 -5.26 12.78
CA LYS A 2 78.30 -5.64 11.57
C LYS A 2 77.18 -6.67 11.80
N LEU A 3 77.33 -7.52 12.79
CA LEU A 3 76.33 -8.58 13.09
C LEU A 3 75.09 -8.02 13.82
N TRP A 4 75.23 -7.02 14.63
CA TRP A 4 74.17 -6.40 15.41
C TRP A 4 73.23 -5.59 14.54
N LYS A 5 73.74 -4.96 13.46
CA LYS A 5 72.95 -4.21 12.49
C LYS A 5 72.11 -5.16 11.61
N LYS A 6 72.59 -6.39 11.35
CA LYS A 6 71.83 -7.40 10.60
C LYS A 6 70.73 -8.06 11.46
N ALA A 7 70.94 -8.23 12.74
CA ALA A 7 69.97 -8.72 13.68
C ALA A 7 68.82 -7.70 13.88
N LEU A 8 69.14 -6.40 13.96
CA LEU A 8 68.14 -5.35 14.12
C LEU A 8 67.24 -5.17 12.88
N SER A 9 67.79 -5.39 11.67
CA SER A 9 66.99 -5.28 10.43
C SER A 9 66.09 -6.49 10.24
N LEU A 10 66.46 -7.68 10.72
CA LEU A 10 65.63 -8.89 10.61
C LEU A 10 64.44 -8.85 11.59
N THR A 11 64.62 -8.28 12.78
CA THR A 11 63.55 -8.08 13.76
C THR A 11 62.57 -7.00 13.34
N LEU A 12 62.97 -5.96 12.61
CA LEU A 12 62.08 -4.93 12.10
C LEU A 12 61.19 -5.42 10.95
N VAL A 13 61.72 -6.29 10.09
CA VAL A 13 60.97 -6.89 8.99
C VAL A 13 59.95 -7.92 9.49
N SER A 14 60.30 -8.68 10.55
CA SER A 14 59.32 -9.62 11.15
C SER A 14 58.22 -8.92 11.92
N ALA A 15 58.44 -7.74 12.49
CA ALA A 15 57.41 -6.95 13.16
C ALA A 15 56.39 -6.32 12.17
N LEU A 16 56.85 -5.95 10.96
CA LEU A 16 55.90 -5.48 9.90
C LEU A 16 55.07 -6.58 9.27
N ALA A 17 55.58 -7.81 9.24
CA ALA A 17 54.80 -8.94 8.67
C ALA A 17 53.65 -9.39 9.59
N PHE A 18 53.73 -9.14 10.90
CA PHE A 18 52.64 -9.46 11.83
C PHE A 18 51.55 -8.42 11.92
N THR A 19 51.76 -7.21 11.41
CA THR A 19 50.73 -6.15 11.43
C THR A 19 49.79 -6.22 10.24
N MET A 20 50.08 -6.98 9.20
CA MET A 20 49.15 -7.15 8.03
C MET A 20 48.12 -8.27 8.21
N THR A 21 48.25 -9.11 9.24
CA THR A 21 47.24 -10.14 9.52
C THR A 21 46.18 -9.71 10.54
N ALA A 22 46.27 -8.48 11.08
CA ALA A 22 45.23 -7.91 11.95
C ALA A 22 44.14 -7.14 11.21
N CYS A 23 44.15 -7.08 9.87
CA CYS A 23 42.94 -6.89 9.09
C CYS A 23 42.14 -8.20 9.09
N GLY A 24 41.75 -8.58 10.31
CA GLY A 24 40.74 -9.59 10.53
C GLY A 24 39.57 -9.25 9.67
N THR A 25 39.13 -10.22 8.93
CA THR A 25 37.81 -10.34 8.34
C THR A 25 36.82 -9.76 9.35
N SER A 26 36.61 -8.44 9.34
CA SER A 26 35.33 -7.92 9.71
C SER A 26 34.40 -8.64 8.73
N LYS A 27 33.81 -9.75 9.18
CA LYS A 27 32.49 -10.11 8.68
C LYS A 27 31.75 -8.78 8.77
N LYS A 28 31.68 -8.08 7.66
CA LYS A 28 30.61 -7.17 7.39
C LYS A 28 29.41 -8.07 7.64
N GLU A 29 28.88 -8.04 8.85
CA GLU A 29 27.49 -8.37 9.01
C GLU A 29 26.85 -7.43 8.02
N THR A 30 26.60 -7.95 6.84
CA THR A 30 25.57 -7.45 5.99
C THR A 30 24.37 -7.59 6.92
N SER A 31 24.07 -6.53 7.69
CA SER A 31 22.71 -6.29 8.06
C SER A 31 22.02 -6.28 6.70
N SER A 32 21.49 -7.42 6.31
CA SER A 32 20.42 -7.45 5.35
C SER A 32 19.31 -6.69 6.07
N SER A 33 19.35 -5.36 6.01
CA SER A 33 18.10 -4.66 5.91
C SER A 33 17.47 -5.31 4.71
N THR A 34 16.58 -6.24 4.95
CA THR A 34 15.70 -6.75 3.92
C THR A 34 14.96 -5.51 3.47
N ASP A 35 15.50 -4.87 2.43
CA ASP A 35 14.92 -3.69 1.82
C ASP A 35 13.61 -4.21 1.20
N THR A 36 12.55 -4.15 2.00
CA THR A 36 11.22 -4.62 1.64
C THR A 36 10.45 -3.46 1.02
N PHE A 37 9.57 -3.78 0.11
CA PHE A 37 8.60 -2.82 -0.40
C PHE A 37 7.32 -2.90 0.44
N LYS A 38 7.01 -1.82 1.16
CA LYS A 38 5.90 -1.79 2.11
C LYS A 38 4.61 -1.32 1.46
N ILE A 39 3.61 -2.20 1.43
CA ILE A 39 2.26 -1.90 0.95
C ILE A 39 1.31 -1.82 2.13
N GLY A 40 0.63 -0.69 2.27
CA GLY A 40 -0.47 -0.51 3.22
C GLY A 40 -1.81 -0.88 2.59
N GLY A 41 -2.72 -1.44 3.37
CA GLY A 41 -4.10 -1.63 3.00
C GLY A 41 -5.03 -1.00 4.04
N ILE A 42 -6.15 -0.42 3.60
CA ILE A 42 -7.19 0.13 4.48
C ILE A 42 -8.54 -0.29 3.95
N GLY A 43 -9.40 -0.77 4.83
CA GLY A 43 -10.78 -1.09 4.52
C GLY A 43 -11.50 -1.75 5.67
N PRO A 44 -12.83 -1.87 5.63
CA PRO A 44 -13.61 -2.43 6.72
C PRO A 44 -13.40 -3.95 6.83
N THR A 45 -12.86 -4.41 7.95
CA THR A 45 -12.83 -5.84 8.31
C THR A 45 -13.82 -6.15 9.42
N THR A 46 -14.43 -5.12 9.99
CA THR A 46 -15.55 -5.20 10.93
C THR A 46 -16.67 -4.25 10.52
N GLY A 47 -17.88 -4.41 11.13
CA GLY A 47 -19.07 -3.63 10.79
C GLY A 47 -19.79 -4.12 9.52
N ASP A 48 -20.77 -3.32 9.05
CA ASP A 48 -21.72 -3.73 7.99
C ASP A 48 -21.08 -4.00 6.62
N ALA A 49 -19.98 -3.32 6.32
CA ALA A 49 -19.24 -3.47 5.07
C ALA A 49 -18.05 -4.47 5.15
N ALA A 50 -17.94 -5.22 6.25
CA ALA A 50 -16.80 -6.11 6.51
C ALA A 50 -16.57 -7.18 5.42
N ILE A 51 -17.63 -7.61 4.74
CA ILE A 51 -17.54 -8.60 3.65
C ILE A 51 -16.67 -8.08 2.50
N TYR A 52 -16.78 -6.79 2.16
CA TYR A 52 -16.02 -6.16 1.09
C TYR A 52 -14.55 -5.99 1.47
N GLY A 53 -14.29 -5.43 2.65
CA GLY A 53 -12.92 -5.19 3.11
C GLY A 53 -12.16 -6.49 3.37
N THR A 54 -12.83 -7.52 3.91
CA THR A 54 -12.23 -8.84 4.09
C THR A 54 -11.87 -9.49 2.74
N ALA A 55 -12.73 -9.38 1.75
CA ALA A 55 -12.44 -9.89 0.40
C ALA A 55 -11.23 -9.19 -0.22
N VAL A 56 -11.16 -7.86 -0.12
CA VAL A 56 -10.04 -7.06 -0.60
C VAL A 56 -8.74 -7.42 0.14
N LYS A 57 -8.77 -7.49 1.47
CA LYS A 57 -7.61 -7.89 2.28
C LYS A 57 -7.05 -9.24 1.85
N ASN A 58 -7.92 -10.23 1.66
CA ASN A 58 -7.52 -11.56 1.24
C ASN A 58 -6.96 -11.57 -0.19
N GLY A 59 -7.56 -10.79 -1.11
CA GLY A 59 -7.07 -10.64 -2.47
C GLY A 59 -5.67 -10.02 -2.55
N ILE A 60 -5.43 -8.97 -1.75
CA ILE A 60 -4.10 -8.35 -1.65
C ILE A 60 -3.09 -9.34 -1.06
N GLN A 61 -3.44 -10.05 0.01
CA GLN A 61 -2.56 -11.03 0.63
C GLN A 61 -2.16 -12.13 -0.37
N LEU A 62 -3.13 -12.66 -1.13
CA LEU A 62 -2.85 -13.66 -2.16
C LEU A 62 -1.87 -13.14 -3.22
N ALA A 63 -2.07 -11.92 -3.71
CA ALA A 63 -1.16 -11.29 -4.67
C ALA A 63 0.24 -11.08 -4.09
N VAL A 64 0.34 -10.63 -2.84
CA VAL A 64 1.61 -10.45 -2.12
C VAL A 64 2.35 -11.77 -1.97
N ASP A 65 1.64 -12.84 -1.58
CA ASP A 65 2.23 -14.17 -1.42
C ASP A 65 2.77 -14.71 -2.75
N GLU A 66 2.00 -14.55 -3.85
CA GLU A 66 2.41 -14.96 -5.18
C GLU A 66 3.63 -14.16 -5.68
N ILE A 67 3.61 -12.84 -5.57
CA ILE A 67 4.74 -11.98 -5.97
C ILE A 67 5.98 -12.33 -5.14
N ASN A 68 5.81 -12.52 -3.84
CA ASN A 68 6.91 -12.89 -2.95
C ASN A 68 7.47 -14.28 -3.26
N ALA A 69 6.62 -15.27 -3.58
CA ALA A 69 7.08 -16.59 -4.00
C ALA A 69 7.94 -16.52 -5.27
N ASN A 70 7.59 -15.62 -6.19
CA ASN A 70 8.30 -15.40 -7.45
C ASN A 70 9.53 -14.45 -7.34
N GLY A 71 9.99 -14.13 -6.13
CA GLY A 71 11.20 -13.34 -5.92
C GLY A 71 10.98 -11.88 -5.51
N GLY A 72 9.73 -11.41 -5.47
CA GLY A 72 9.39 -10.03 -5.12
C GLY A 72 9.48 -9.06 -6.31
N ILE A 73 9.43 -7.79 -6.03
CA ILE A 73 9.51 -6.70 -7.02
C ILE A 73 10.96 -6.20 -7.09
N GLY A 74 11.64 -6.40 -8.22
CA GLY A 74 13.04 -6.02 -8.37
C GLY A 74 13.97 -6.67 -7.33
N GLY A 75 13.65 -7.89 -6.89
CA GLY A 75 14.39 -8.63 -5.86
C GLY A 75 14.03 -8.26 -4.42
N LYS A 76 13.14 -7.29 -4.20
CA LYS A 76 12.64 -6.90 -2.88
C LYS A 76 11.34 -7.63 -2.58
N LYS A 77 11.23 -8.19 -1.38
CA LYS A 77 9.98 -8.78 -0.92
C LYS A 77 8.99 -7.69 -0.53
N ILE A 78 7.71 -7.97 -0.74
CA ILE A 78 6.63 -7.11 -0.26
C ILE A 78 6.36 -7.44 1.21
N GLU A 79 6.30 -6.40 2.03
CA GLU A 79 5.75 -6.43 3.38
C GLU A 79 4.38 -5.75 3.34
N TYR A 80 3.35 -6.42 3.86
CA TYR A 80 1.97 -5.96 3.77
C TYR A 80 1.35 -5.81 5.15
N LYS A 81 0.69 -4.68 5.37
CA LYS A 81 -0.07 -4.39 6.58
C LYS A 81 -1.44 -3.84 6.23
N PHE A 82 -2.50 -4.34 6.87
CA PHE A 82 -3.88 -3.92 6.65
C PHE A 82 -4.51 -3.38 7.93
N GLU A 83 -5.15 -2.21 7.84
CA GLU A 83 -5.85 -1.55 8.93
C GLU A 83 -7.36 -1.55 8.69
N ASP A 84 -8.13 -1.78 9.75
CA ASP A 84 -9.60 -1.75 9.74
C ASP A 84 -10.11 -0.32 9.93
N ASP A 85 -10.86 0.18 8.97
CA ASP A 85 -11.48 1.52 9.03
C ASP A 85 -12.97 1.49 9.37
N GLN A 86 -13.60 0.32 9.44
CA GLN A 86 -15.03 0.16 9.69
C GLN A 86 -15.94 0.99 8.75
N SER A 87 -15.46 1.34 7.56
CA SER A 87 -16.11 2.29 6.63
C SER A 87 -16.32 3.69 7.21
N ASP A 88 -15.53 4.09 8.18
CA ASP A 88 -15.57 5.40 8.84
C ASP A 88 -14.43 6.29 8.33
N ALA A 89 -14.75 7.53 7.94
CA ALA A 89 -13.78 8.45 7.35
C ALA A 89 -12.67 8.85 8.33
N GLU A 90 -12.99 9.09 9.60
CA GLU A 90 -12.02 9.50 10.62
C GLU A 90 -11.07 8.33 10.94
N LYS A 91 -11.63 7.12 11.09
CA LYS A 91 -10.82 5.91 11.30
C LYS A 91 -9.90 5.62 10.14
N SER A 92 -10.35 5.88 8.90
CA SER A 92 -9.51 5.73 7.71
C SER A 92 -8.32 6.66 7.70
N VAL A 93 -8.51 7.93 8.09
CA VAL A 93 -7.40 8.89 8.22
C VAL A 93 -6.43 8.45 9.32
N ASN A 94 -6.93 7.95 10.44
CA ASN A 94 -6.10 7.43 11.53
C ASN A 94 -5.32 6.17 11.08
N ALA A 95 -5.96 5.26 10.34
CA ALA A 95 -5.32 4.09 9.74
C ALA A 95 -4.24 4.48 8.73
N TYR A 96 -4.50 5.49 7.89
CA TYR A 96 -3.52 6.04 6.97
C TYR A 96 -2.27 6.55 7.71
N ASN A 97 -2.45 7.35 8.75
CA ASN A 97 -1.34 7.87 9.55
C ASN A 97 -0.52 6.74 10.19
N SER A 98 -1.19 5.71 10.73
CA SER A 98 -0.52 4.52 11.30
C SER A 98 0.34 3.78 10.25
N LEU A 99 -0.17 3.63 9.04
CA LEU A 99 0.56 2.99 7.95
C LEU A 99 1.72 3.87 7.42
N LYS A 100 1.53 5.18 7.38
CA LYS A 100 2.57 6.14 7.04
C LYS A 100 3.72 6.08 8.04
N ASP A 101 3.44 6.06 9.34
CA ASP A 101 4.43 5.93 10.41
C ASP A 101 5.17 4.58 10.35
N TRP A 102 4.49 3.52 9.91
CA TRP A 102 5.11 2.23 9.65
C TRP A 102 6.07 2.26 8.43
N GLY A 103 5.99 3.30 7.61
CA GLY A 103 6.82 3.51 6.43
C GLY A 103 6.24 2.91 5.15
N MET A 104 4.92 2.92 5.02
CA MET A 104 4.20 2.56 3.79
C MET A 104 4.71 3.35 2.58
N GLN A 105 4.87 2.67 1.44
CA GLN A 105 5.34 3.24 0.18
C GLN A 105 4.24 3.28 -0.90
N MET A 106 3.16 2.53 -0.71
CA MET A 106 2.00 2.48 -1.59
C MET A 106 0.77 2.10 -0.77
N LEU A 107 -0.37 2.72 -1.05
CA LEU A 107 -1.67 2.38 -0.46
C LEU A 107 -2.53 1.61 -1.46
N VAL A 108 -3.02 0.43 -1.07
CA VAL A 108 -4.13 -0.27 -1.73
C VAL A 108 -5.37 -0.14 -0.83
N GLY A 109 -6.21 0.81 -1.16
CA GLY A 109 -7.36 1.22 -0.34
C GLY A 109 -7.75 2.69 -0.62
N THR A 110 -8.74 3.22 0.07
CA THR A 110 -9.64 2.46 0.92
C THR A 110 -10.69 1.69 0.10
N VAL A 111 -11.45 0.82 0.74
CA VAL A 111 -12.41 -0.06 0.05
C VAL A 111 -13.73 0.64 -0.26
N THR A 112 -14.21 1.49 0.65
CA THR A 112 -15.50 2.19 0.51
C THR A 112 -15.30 3.67 0.17
N SER A 113 -16.30 4.28 -0.47
CA SER A 113 -16.17 5.62 -1.08
C SER A 113 -15.95 6.74 -0.08
N ASN A 114 -16.72 6.81 1.02
CA ASN A 114 -16.59 7.88 2.01
C ASN A 114 -15.19 7.88 2.68
N PRO A 115 -14.65 6.76 3.18
CA PRO A 115 -13.27 6.63 3.59
C PRO A 115 -12.25 7.06 2.52
N CYS A 116 -12.47 6.66 1.25
CA CYS A 116 -11.54 6.95 0.18
C CYS A 116 -11.43 8.44 -0.12
N THR A 117 -12.55 9.15 -0.14
CA THR A 117 -12.56 10.60 -0.31
C THR A 117 -11.89 11.35 0.85
N ALA A 118 -11.91 10.78 2.06
CA ALA A 118 -11.23 11.37 3.21
C ALA A 118 -9.71 11.16 3.20
N VAL A 119 -9.22 10.07 2.60
CA VAL A 119 -7.80 9.70 2.60
C VAL A 119 -7.05 10.22 1.38
N VAL A 120 -7.73 10.41 0.24
CA VAL A 120 -7.07 10.72 -1.03
C VAL A 120 -6.31 12.05 -1.02
N GLU A 121 -6.74 13.04 -0.25
CA GLU A 121 -6.01 14.29 -0.07
C GLU A 121 -4.69 14.08 0.70
N ASN A 122 -4.71 13.21 1.71
CA ASN A 122 -3.50 12.89 2.48
C ASN A 122 -2.46 12.18 1.60
N THR A 123 -2.88 11.21 0.78
CA THR A 123 -1.97 10.54 -0.15
C THR A 123 -1.42 11.48 -1.20
N HIS A 124 -2.21 12.45 -1.68
CA HIS A 124 -1.75 13.48 -2.60
C HIS A 124 -0.69 14.38 -1.96
N ASN A 125 -0.96 14.92 -0.77
CA ASN A 125 -0.03 15.78 -0.06
C ASN A 125 1.29 15.10 0.28
N ASP A 126 1.26 13.80 0.51
CA ASP A 126 2.43 12.97 0.79
C ASP A 126 3.11 12.41 -0.49
N ASN A 127 2.57 12.72 -1.69
CA ASN A 127 3.01 12.19 -2.98
C ASN A 127 3.11 10.65 -2.98
N LEU A 128 2.12 10.01 -2.39
CA LEU A 128 2.04 8.57 -2.22
C LEU A 128 1.03 7.97 -3.20
N PHE A 129 1.44 6.95 -3.97
CA PHE A 129 0.55 6.24 -4.89
C PHE A 129 -0.61 5.55 -4.14
N GLN A 130 -1.84 5.78 -4.60
CA GLN A 130 -3.04 5.15 -4.08
C GLN A 130 -3.79 4.40 -5.17
N LEU A 131 -4.18 3.16 -4.89
CA LEU A 131 -5.06 2.35 -5.72
C LEU A 131 -6.27 1.89 -4.92
N THR A 132 -7.45 2.42 -5.21
CA THR A 132 -8.66 1.87 -4.60
C THR A 132 -9.21 0.69 -5.40
N PRO A 133 -9.47 -0.45 -4.75
CA PRO A 133 -10.04 -1.62 -5.42
C PRO A 133 -11.53 -1.46 -5.74
N SER A 134 -12.30 -0.70 -4.94
CA SER A 134 -13.74 -0.70 -5.01
C SER A 134 -14.45 0.61 -4.64
N ALA A 135 -13.73 1.67 -4.23
CA ALA A 135 -14.36 2.97 -4.00
C ALA A 135 -14.76 3.61 -5.34
N THR A 136 -16.06 3.78 -5.55
CA THR A 136 -16.66 4.15 -6.84
C THR A 136 -16.99 5.63 -6.97
N ALA A 137 -16.97 6.40 -5.86
CA ALA A 137 -17.18 7.84 -5.90
C ALA A 137 -16.16 8.54 -6.81
N VAL A 138 -16.61 9.56 -7.54
CA VAL A 138 -15.75 10.29 -8.49
C VAL A 138 -14.54 10.88 -7.77
N ASP A 139 -14.75 11.45 -6.59
CA ASP A 139 -13.72 12.13 -5.82
C ASP A 139 -12.69 11.17 -5.18
N SER A 140 -12.95 9.85 -5.24
CA SER A 140 -11.96 8.84 -4.80
C SER A 140 -10.65 8.87 -5.59
N ILE A 141 -10.65 9.46 -6.79
CA ILE A 141 -9.49 9.58 -7.68
C ILE A 141 -9.34 11.03 -8.21
N GLN A 142 -9.64 12.02 -7.40
CA GLN A 142 -9.60 13.43 -7.81
C GLN A 142 -8.17 13.96 -8.04
N TYR A 143 -7.15 13.25 -7.60
CA TYR A 143 -5.74 13.62 -7.76
C TYR A 143 -4.99 12.63 -8.66
N ASP A 144 -3.90 13.08 -9.27
CA ASP A 144 -3.11 12.36 -10.25
C ASP A 144 -2.30 11.16 -9.72
N ASN A 145 -2.17 11.05 -8.39
CA ASN A 145 -1.56 9.93 -7.69
C ASN A 145 -2.55 8.82 -7.32
N ALA A 146 -3.86 9.02 -7.55
CA ALA A 146 -4.93 8.11 -7.15
C ALA A 146 -5.59 7.42 -8.35
N PHE A 147 -5.73 6.11 -8.26
CA PHE A 147 -6.27 5.24 -9.31
C PHE A 147 -7.37 4.34 -8.76
N ARG A 148 -8.22 3.85 -9.65
CA ARG A 148 -9.36 2.98 -9.32
C ARG A 148 -9.44 1.77 -10.24
N MET A 149 -9.76 0.61 -9.68
CA MET A 149 -9.96 -0.64 -10.44
C MET A 149 -11.40 -0.86 -10.86
N CYS A 150 -12.37 -0.30 -10.11
CA CYS A 150 -13.80 -0.49 -10.36
C CYS A 150 -14.39 0.60 -11.27
N PHE A 151 -15.67 0.47 -11.59
CA PHE A 151 -16.48 1.49 -12.27
C PHE A 151 -16.73 2.70 -11.35
N SER A 152 -17.34 3.78 -11.90
CA SER A 152 -17.76 4.94 -11.12
C SER A 152 -19.25 4.89 -10.78
N ASP A 153 -19.65 5.61 -9.71
CA ASP A 153 -21.05 5.75 -9.32
C ASP A 153 -21.93 6.26 -10.47
N PRO A 154 -21.55 7.32 -11.21
CA PRO A 154 -22.30 7.77 -12.38
C PRO A 154 -22.49 6.69 -13.44
N ASN A 155 -21.47 5.86 -13.70
CA ASN A 155 -21.60 4.77 -14.66
C ASN A 155 -22.56 3.68 -14.18
N GLN A 156 -22.58 3.40 -12.88
CA GLN A 156 -23.52 2.45 -12.28
C GLN A 156 -24.96 2.96 -12.39
N GLY A 157 -25.20 4.25 -12.10
CA GLY A 157 -26.51 4.89 -12.25
C GLY A 157 -27.02 4.82 -13.69
N LEU A 158 -26.18 5.23 -14.64
CA LEU A 158 -26.50 5.21 -16.08
C LEU A 158 -26.81 3.79 -16.58
N ALA A 159 -25.93 2.82 -16.28
CA ALA A 159 -26.13 1.44 -16.71
C ALA A 159 -27.40 0.83 -16.11
N SER A 160 -27.76 1.19 -14.89
CA SER A 160 -29.02 0.76 -14.26
C SER A 160 -30.22 1.35 -14.95
N ALA A 161 -30.22 2.64 -15.30
CA ALA A 161 -31.27 3.31 -16.02
C ALA A 161 -31.47 2.72 -17.44
N ASP A 162 -30.35 2.57 -18.17
CA ASP A 162 -30.34 1.97 -19.51
C ASP A 162 -30.90 0.53 -19.48
N TYR A 163 -30.49 -0.28 -18.52
CA TYR A 163 -30.99 -1.64 -18.37
C TYR A 163 -32.52 -1.69 -18.12
N ILE A 164 -33.04 -0.82 -17.24
CA ILE A 164 -34.48 -0.72 -16.95
C ILE A 164 -35.23 -0.32 -18.20
N ALA A 165 -34.71 0.65 -18.96
CA ALA A 165 -35.35 1.12 -20.20
C ALA A 165 -35.31 0.07 -21.31
N ASP A 166 -34.16 -0.51 -21.61
CA ASP A 166 -33.95 -1.49 -22.67
C ASP A 166 -34.80 -2.76 -22.47
N LYS A 167 -34.85 -3.23 -21.22
CA LYS A 167 -35.63 -4.40 -20.84
C LYS A 167 -37.10 -4.10 -20.58
N LYS A 168 -37.50 -2.82 -20.63
CA LYS A 168 -38.87 -2.35 -20.35
C LYS A 168 -39.42 -2.89 -19.03
N ILE A 169 -38.57 -2.89 -17.99
CA ILE A 169 -38.89 -3.46 -16.69
C ILE A 169 -39.95 -2.64 -15.98
N ALA A 170 -39.90 -1.32 -16.10
CA ALA A 170 -40.85 -0.41 -15.49
C ALA A 170 -41.01 0.88 -16.31
N THR A 171 -42.19 1.50 -16.21
CA THR A 171 -42.52 2.82 -16.80
C THR A 171 -42.41 3.95 -15.79
N LYS A 172 -42.37 3.62 -14.49
CA LYS A 172 -42.16 4.54 -13.38
C LYS A 172 -41.20 3.88 -12.40
N VAL A 173 -40.20 4.62 -12.00
CA VAL A 173 -39.17 4.16 -11.07
C VAL A 173 -39.14 5.09 -9.86
N ALA A 174 -39.08 4.53 -8.66
CA ALA A 174 -38.79 5.25 -7.43
C ALA A 174 -37.37 4.90 -6.96
N VAL A 175 -36.62 5.90 -6.54
CA VAL A 175 -35.27 5.71 -6.04
C VAL A 175 -35.20 6.11 -4.55
N ILE A 176 -34.66 5.23 -3.73
CA ILE A 176 -34.35 5.51 -2.33
C ILE A 176 -32.83 5.53 -2.21
N TYR A 177 -32.28 6.62 -1.69
CA TYR A 177 -30.84 6.77 -1.56
C TYR A 177 -30.48 7.53 -0.27
N ASN A 178 -29.23 7.38 0.19
CA ASN A 178 -28.67 8.16 1.29
C ASN A 178 -27.97 9.39 0.73
N SER A 179 -28.56 10.58 0.95
CA SER A 179 -28.02 11.86 0.44
C SER A 179 -26.72 12.31 1.10
N SER A 180 -26.36 11.73 2.25
CA SER A 180 -25.11 12.03 2.97
C SER A 180 -23.97 11.08 2.64
N ASP A 181 -24.23 10.03 1.89
CA ASP A 181 -23.22 9.07 1.48
C ASP A 181 -22.77 9.33 0.03
N PRO A 182 -21.48 9.58 -0.24
CA PRO A 182 -20.94 9.85 -1.57
C PRO A 182 -21.27 8.76 -2.60
N TYR A 183 -21.20 7.48 -2.20
CA TYR A 183 -21.54 6.34 -3.06
C TYR A 183 -23.00 6.39 -3.49
N SER A 184 -23.89 6.43 -2.52
CA SER A 184 -25.34 6.38 -2.76
C SER A 184 -25.85 7.59 -3.55
N SER A 185 -25.38 8.80 -3.20
CA SER A 185 -25.75 10.04 -3.91
C SER A 185 -25.14 10.10 -5.31
N GLY A 186 -23.93 9.59 -5.50
CA GLY A 186 -23.24 9.54 -6.79
C GLY A 186 -23.98 8.70 -7.85
N ILE A 187 -24.58 7.58 -7.43
CA ILE A 187 -25.42 6.75 -8.29
C ILE A 187 -26.71 7.47 -8.67
N TYR A 188 -27.36 8.12 -7.69
CA TYR A 188 -28.63 8.81 -7.90
C TYR A 188 -28.54 10.00 -8.86
N GLN A 189 -27.43 10.71 -8.89
CA GLN A 189 -27.25 11.94 -9.67
C GLN A 189 -27.14 11.73 -11.19
N LYS A 190 -27.17 10.50 -11.65
CA LYS A 190 -27.14 10.09 -13.08
C LYS A 190 -28.31 9.23 -13.45
#